data_4fc55872a458d6a10d1e45e08074f028
#
_entry.id   4fc55872a458d6a10d1e45e08074f028
#
_cell.length_a   1.000
_cell.length_b   1.000
_cell.length_c   1.000
_cell.angle_alpha   90.00
_cell.angle_beta   90.00
_cell.angle_gamma   90.00
#
_symmetry.space_group_name_H-M   'P 1'
#
loop_
_entity.id
_entity.type
_entity.pdbx_description
1 polymer ?
#
loop_
_entity_poly.entity_id
_entity_poly.type
_entity_poly.pdbx_seq_one_letter_code
_entity_poly.pdbx_strand_id
1 'polypeptide(L)'
;MTLSPTATEALCITGDPRSGKTGALVERAVAWAEAAPASLNTQPPFLFFCASPVTIDDTALRLSQRGLANVRVEAVGLAEPAACQHGPRTGLVTTPFDYACRILADPRAQRATGRGGRVLSRAEEAVFYEDLKTCGLKRRRLRELWAFLQCGLANLNDGDPNWIQTTEERAILDLARDILAFEDAILPGEVVNLAVRALEAEPTLRQRFGSPIVLTDDYLLMSRASQRLVNLLATNKIAVAGNEYDILPAFEPYPCTAGFAEFEETYSPLQRVTLEAPFHALDRAWEAAPDLAGEMGLIARTIAEELAGGTSPGAIAVVCVNRTWRANLQRALASVGIPAASLGHAALKAPKGDLVPANDDERERVPRQLRDGIVQPTGLRESRARARADMSGIASHNEPSASPCGDSIAWRQWPSFDDALGRSAAVSELRRVAQPRGLNLAEALAALDANALPGLPATSPFAQSLLAPYREAQRLLGEEAPSVSPEPATHPTPAVAITAPEDLFGHTFEVVIFGGFVNGFIPSRDMCDPGVIVGGARARQETTDRAAIALTEQRTTRRLLFTSFESCDLETAERLRLHIPHIRLRNGVRTCNIEPSSYLQELNLRRTKHFT
;
A
#
# COMPACT_ATOMS: atom_id res chain seq x y z
N MET A 1 12.45 4.93 -27.16
CA MET A 1 13.57 5.85 -26.86
C MET A 1 13.55 6.13 -25.37
N THR A 2 14.50 5.61 -24.61
CA THR A 2 14.68 5.96 -23.20
C THR A 2 15.21 7.38 -23.11
N LEU A 3 14.45 8.28 -22.48
CA LEU A 3 14.86 9.65 -22.26
C LEU A 3 16.05 9.71 -21.31
N SER A 4 17.11 10.41 -21.68
CA SER A 4 18.29 10.61 -20.85
C SER A 4 17.93 11.41 -19.58
N PRO A 5 18.61 11.11 -18.45
CA PRO A 5 18.46 11.87 -17.23
C PRO A 5 18.91 13.33 -17.43
N THR A 6 18.27 14.24 -16.74
CA THR A 6 18.58 15.68 -16.79
C THR A 6 19.39 16.16 -15.61
N ALA A 7 19.46 15.40 -14.52
CA ALA A 7 20.24 15.75 -13.34
C ALA A 7 21.76 15.68 -13.64
N THR A 8 22.48 16.71 -13.21
CA THR A 8 23.92 16.90 -13.43
C THR A 8 24.75 16.47 -12.20
N GLU A 9 24.15 16.38 -11.03
CA GLU A 9 24.77 15.91 -9.79
C GLU A 9 23.94 14.77 -9.20
N ALA A 10 24.56 13.60 -9.02
CA ALA A 10 23.89 12.42 -8.48
C ALA A 10 24.64 11.84 -7.29
N LEU A 11 23.90 11.47 -6.24
CA LEU A 11 24.41 10.90 -5.00
C LEU A 11 23.67 9.63 -4.64
N CYS A 12 24.39 8.56 -4.33
CA CYS A 12 23.87 7.33 -3.78
C CYS A 12 24.38 7.16 -2.34
N ILE A 13 23.47 7.06 -1.36
CA ILE A 13 23.79 6.84 0.05
C ILE A 13 23.38 5.41 0.40
N THR A 14 24.38 4.58 0.69
CA THR A 14 24.18 3.19 1.11
C THR A 14 24.61 3.01 2.57
N GLY A 15 24.24 1.93 3.16
CA GLY A 15 24.69 1.58 4.51
C GLY A 15 23.71 0.64 5.19
N ASP A 16 24.21 0.04 6.26
CA ASP A 16 23.41 -0.85 7.07
C ASP A 16 22.18 -0.14 7.64
N PRO A 17 21.18 -0.89 8.03
CA PRO A 17 20.06 -0.37 8.78
C PRO A 17 20.52 0.44 10.00
N ARG A 18 19.82 1.55 10.29
CA ARG A 18 20.15 2.49 11.39
C ARG A 18 21.50 3.23 11.23
N SER A 19 22.13 3.15 10.09
CA SER A 19 23.37 3.94 9.81
C SER A 19 23.13 5.45 9.66
N GLY A 20 21.86 5.91 9.71
CA GLY A 20 21.55 7.35 9.62
C GLY A 20 21.31 7.85 8.20
N LYS A 21 21.01 6.98 7.23
CA LYS A 21 20.78 7.34 5.82
C LYS A 21 19.76 8.46 5.63
N THR A 22 18.58 8.34 6.27
CA THR A 22 17.54 9.38 6.24
C THR A 22 18.08 10.71 6.77
N GLY A 23 18.85 10.68 7.87
CA GLY A 23 19.52 11.87 8.40
C GLY A 23 20.47 12.52 7.40
N ALA A 24 21.30 11.72 6.74
CA ALA A 24 22.23 12.19 5.71
C ALA A 24 21.49 12.78 4.49
N LEU A 25 20.35 12.19 4.07
CA LEU A 25 19.50 12.78 3.03
C LEU A 25 18.90 14.12 3.48
N VAL A 26 18.41 14.22 4.70
CA VAL A 26 17.87 15.47 5.28
C VAL A 26 18.94 16.56 5.30
N GLU A 27 20.16 16.25 5.75
CA GLU A 27 21.29 17.19 5.72
C GLU A 27 21.65 17.62 4.29
N ARG A 28 21.59 16.69 3.35
CA ARG A 28 21.82 16.99 1.94
C ARG A 28 20.73 17.88 1.36
N ALA A 29 19.45 17.63 1.72
CA ALA A 29 18.33 18.47 1.32
C ALA A 29 18.50 19.92 1.78
N VAL A 30 18.89 20.12 3.04
CA VAL A 30 19.17 21.45 3.62
C VAL A 30 20.30 22.13 2.87
N ALA A 31 21.46 21.47 2.74
CA ALA A 31 22.63 22.03 2.07
C ALA A 31 22.35 22.41 0.60
N TRP A 32 21.61 21.59 -0.12
CA TRP A 32 21.26 21.88 -1.51
C TRP A 32 20.19 22.97 -1.64
N ALA A 33 19.20 23.03 -0.74
CA ALA A 33 18.20 24.08 -0.74
C ALA A 33 18.78 25.45 -0.38
N GLU A 34 19.76 25.50 0.52
CA GLU A 34 20.45 26.74 0.89
C GLU A 34 21.34 27.29 -0.26
N ALA A 35 21.94 26.38 -1.02
CA ALA A 35 22.78 26.75 -2.17
C ALA A 35 21.96 27.09 -3.44
N ALA A 36 20.64 26.85 -3.44
CA ALA A 36 19.79 27.09 -4.60
C ALA A 36 19.52 28.59 -4.79
N PRO A 37 19.57 29.13 -6.01
CA PRO A 37 19.27 30.54 -6.28
C PRO A 37 17.79 30.85 -5.97
N ALA A 38 17.53 32.03 -5.37
CA ALA A 38 16.21 32.47 -4.92
C ALA A 38 15.16 32.70 -6.04
N SER A 39 15.51 32.51 -7.30
CA SER A 39 14.71 32.89 -8.48
C SER A 39 13.76 31.80 -9.01
N LEU A 40 13.62 30.65 -8.33
CA LEU A 40 12.78 29.54 -8.80
C LEU A 40 11.34 29.67 -8.27
N ASN A 41 10.55 30.54 -8.88
CA ASN A 41 9.22 30.93 -8.39
C ASN A 41 8.06 30.01 -8.79
N THR A 42 8.28 28.92 -9.53
CA THR A 42 7.16 28.14 -10.12
C THR A 42 7.13 26.64 -9.79
N GLN A 43 8.15 26.12 -9.10
CA GLN A 43 8.28 24.70 -8.74
C GLN A 43 8.72 24.56 -7.30
N PRO A 44 8.39 23.45 -6.60
CA PRO A 44 8.98 23.19 -5.30
C PRO A 44 10.51 23.13 -5.45
N PRO A 45 11.27 23.85 -4.61
CA PRO A 45 12.74 23.88 -4.70
C PRO A 45 13.36 22.50 -4.47
N PHE A 46 12.67 21.61 -3.77
CA PHE A 46 13.01 20.20 -3.69
C PHE A 46 11.77 19.31 -3.53
N LEU A 47 11.91 18.07 -4.03
CA LEU A 47 10.98 16.96 -3.79
C LEU A 47 11.70 15.91 -2.93
N PHE A 48 11.07 15.50 -1.85
CA PHE A 48 11.55 14.41 -1.02
C PHE A 48 10.55 13.25 -1.09
N PHE A 49 10.97 12.15 -1.68
CA PHE A 49 10.15 10.96 -1.81
C PHE A 49 10.44 9.96 -0.69
N CYS A 50 9.38 9.55 0.00
CA CYS A 50 9.38 8.45 0.96
C CYS A 50 8.77 7.21 0.29
N ALA A 51 9.33 6.03 0.50
CA ALA A 51 8.74 4.78 -0.01
C ALA A 51 7.40 4.45 0.67
N SER A 52 7.16 4.98 1.87
CA SER A 52 5.94 4.75 2.64
C SER A 52 5.33 6.06 3.14
N PRO A 53 3.99 6.20 3.14
CA PRO A 53 3.33 7.36 3.74
C PRO A 53 3.57 7.48 5.24
N VAL A 54 3.89 6.38 5.93
CA VAL A 54 4.18 6.38 7.39
C VAL A 54 5.41 7.21 7.74
N THR A 55 6.39 7.32 6.84
CA THR A 55 7.65 8.05 7.08
C THR A 55 7.59 9.52 6.67
N ILE A 56 6.50 9.97 6.05
CA ILE A 56 6.36 11.35 5.54
C ILE A 56 6.44 12.38 6.68
N ASP A 57 5.64 12.19 7.74
CA ASP A 57 5.55 13.15 8.84
C ASP A 57 6.87 13.26 9.62
N ASP A 58 7.54 12.14 9.89
CA ASP A 58 8.86 12.12 10.54
C ASP A 58 9.91 12.83 9.69
N THR A 59 9.91 12.57 8.37
CA THR A 59 10.83 13.22 7.43
C THR A 59 10.57 14.74 7.37
N ALA A 60 9.32 15.15 7.27
CA ALA A 60 8.92 16.56 7.27
C ALA A 60 9.33 17.27 8.57
N LEU A 61 9.12 16.60 9.71
CA LEU A 61 9.54 17.12 11.02
C LEU A 61 11.07 17.30 11.10
N ARG A 62 11.85 16.32 10.65
CA ARG A 62 13.32 16.40 10.62
C ARG A 62 13.83 17.53 9.73
N LEU A 63 13.22 17.71 8.55
CA LEU A 63 13.54 18.83 7.65
C LEU A 63 13.24 20.18 8.31
N SER A 64 12.10 20.31 8.98
CA SER A 64 11.70 21.52 9.70
C SER A 64 12.65 21.84 10.87
N GLN A 65 13.06 20.83 11.64
CA GLN A 65 14.02 20.97 12.75
C GLN A 65 15.41 21.42 12.27
N ARG A 66 15.77 21.15 11.01
CA ARG A 66 17.04 21.59 10.41
C ARG A 66 16.94 22.94 9.69
N GLY A 67 15.82 23.69 9.90
CA GLY A 67 15.68 25.07 9.44
C GLY A 67 14.98 25.25 8.08
N LEU A 68 14.45 24.21 7.48
CA LEU A 68 13.59 24.31 6.30
C LEU A 68 12.16 24.65 6.75
N ALA A 69 11.87 25.93 6.89
CA ALA A 69 10.66 26.43 7.56
C ALA A 69 9.32 26.14 6.84
N ASN A 70 9.35 25.76 5.56
CA ASN A 70 8.15 25.56 4.75
C ASN A 70 8.21 24.19 4.06
N VAL A 71 8.04 23.12 4.83
CA VAL A 71 7.90 21.76 4.29
C VAL A 71 6.42 21.45 4.20
N ARG A 72 5.94 21.17 2.99
CA ARG A 72 4.57 20.70 2.74
C ARG A 72 4.57 19.18 2.69
N VAL A 73 3.60 18.57 3.37
CA VAL A 73 3.30 17.14 3.27
C VAL A 73 2.15 16.95 2.30
N GLU A 74 2.29 16.04 1.35
CA GLU A 74 1.21 15.66 0.44
C GLU A 74 1.02 14.15 0.50
N ALA A 75 -0.11 13.74 1.07
CA ALA A 75 -0.58 12.36 1.05
C ALA A 75 -2.06 12.37 0.62
N VAL A 76 -2.46 11.35 -0.14
CA VAL A 76 -3.85 11.21 -0.61
C VAL A 76 -4.79 11.08 0.58
N GLY A 77 -5.78 11.97 0.66
CA GLY A 77 -6.80 11.95 1.72
C GLY A 77 -6.59 12.93 2.88
N LEU A 78 -5.46 13.64 2.93
CA LEU A 78 -5.30 14.76 3.85
C LEU A 78 -5.86 16.04 3.22
N ALA A 79 -6.71 16.75 3.95
CA ALA A 79 -7.25 18.05 3.54
C ALA A 79 -6.10 19.00 3.23
N GLU A 80 -6.16 19.69 2.07
CA GLU A 80 -5.13 20.67 1.73
C GLU A 80 -5.03 21.75 2.80
N PRO A 81 -3.83 22.10 3.24
CA PRO A 81 -3.63 23.40 3.87
C PRO A 81 -3.92 24.47 2.82
N ALA A 82 -4.62 25.53 3.25
CA ALA A 82 -4.95 26.68 2.41
C ALA A 82 -3.76 27.13 1.57
N ALA A 83 -4.04 27.55 0.33
CA ALA A 83 -3.07 27.96 -0.70
C ALA A 83 -1.83 28.62 -0.11
N CYS A 84 -0.77 27.85 0.08
CA CYS A 84 0.52 28.38 0.52
C CYS A 84 1.19 29.00 -0.72
N GLN A 85 1.43 30.29 -0.67
CA GLN A 85 2.32 30.97 -1.61
C GLN A 85 3.69 30.28 -1.53
N HIS A 86 4.18 29.77 -2.65
CA HIS A 86 5.49 29.13 -2.72
C HIS A 86 6.57 30.15 -2.40
N GLY A 87 7.11 30.10 -1.20
CA GLY A 87 8.33 30.82 -0.85
C GLY A 87 9.57 30.08 -1.39
N PRO A 88 10.71 30.74 -1.53
CA PRO A 88 11.94 30.18 -2.10
C PRO A 88 12.55 28.99 -1.33
N ARG A 89 11.90 28.51 -0.29
CA ARG A 89 12.36 27.39 0.58
C ARG A 89 11.25 26.37 0.87
N THR A 90 10.17 26.33 0.09
CA THR A 90 9.09 25.37 0.31
C THR A 90 9.42 24.04 -0.35
N GLY A 91 9.77 23.02 0.43
CA GLY A 91 9.95 21.65 -0.04
C GLY A 91 8.67 20.84 0.03
N LEU A 92 8.56 19.81 -0.79
CA LEU A 92 7.46 18.86 -0.77
C LEU A 92 7.96 17.48 -0.36
N VAL A 93 7.36 16.90 0.68
CA VAL A 93 7.56 15.51 1.12
C VAL A 93 6.33 14.70 0.73
N THR A 94 6.50 13.62 -0.01
CA THR A 94 5.41 12.83 -0.60
C THR A 94 5.84 11.39 -0.89
N THR A 95 4.90 10.56 -1.37
CA THR A 95 5.22 9.26 -1.96
C THR A 95 5.22 9.32 -3.49
N PRO A 96 5.87 8.38 -4.19
CA PRO A 96 5.76 8.29 -5.65
C PRO A 96 4.31 8.15 -6.12
N PHE A 97 3.49 7.39 -5.39
CA PHE A 97 2.08 7.19 -5.71
C PHE A 97 1.26 8.48 -5.62
N ASP A 98 1.38 9.23 -4.52
CA ASP A 98 0.64 10.47 -4.32
C ASP A 98 1.04 11.53 -5.36
N TYR A 99 2.33 11.62 -5.63
CA TYR A 99 2.82 12.55 -6.65
C TYR A 99 2.40 12.14 -8.08
N ALA A 100 2.36 10.84 -8.38
CA ALA A 100 1.83 10.34 -9.64
C ALA A 100 0.34 10.66 -9.80
N CYS A 101 -0.47 10.54 -8.75
CA CYS A 101 -1.86 11.00 -8.77
C CYS A 101 -2.00 12.49 -9.12
N ARG A 102 -1.12 13.32 -8.57
CA ARG A 102 -1.06 14.76 -8.89
C ARG A 102 -0.71 15.01 -10.36
N ILE A 103 0.25 14.27 -10.93
CA ILE A 103 0.59 14.36 -12.36
C ILE A 103 -0.61 13.96 -13.22
N LEU A 104 -1.28 12.84 -12.90
CA LEU A 104 -2.42 12.33 -13.66
C LEU A 104 -3.69 13.20 -13.54
N ALA A 105 -3.74 14.09 -12.56
CA ALA A 105 -4.78 15.10 -12.47
C ALA A 105 -4.64 16.20 -13.56
N ASP A 106 -3.44 16.36 -14.15
CA ASP A 106 -3.24 17.34 -15.25
C ASP A 106 -3.93 16.86 -16.54
N PRO A 107 -4.75 17.70 -17.20
CA PRO A 107 -5.40 17.35 -18.46
C PRO A 107 -4.43 16.95 -19.61
N ARG A 108 -3.17 17.39 -19.57
CA ARG A 108 -2.16 17.00 -20.56
C ARG A 108 -1.73 15.55 -20.33
N ALA A 109 -1.56 15.15 -19.05
CA ALA A 109 -1.26 13.76 -18.72
C ALA A 109 -2.41 12.84 -19.12
N GLN A 110 -3.67 13.26 -18.88
CA GLN A 110 -4.85 12.52 -19.31
C GLN A 110 -4.92 12.34 -20.83
N ARG A 111 -4.59 13.39 -21.59
CA ARG A 111 -4.52 13.29 -23.06
C ARG A 111 -3.38 12.38 -23.52
N ALA A 112 -2.20 12.50 -22.89
CA ALA A 112 -1.02 11.71 -23.27
C ALA A 112 -1.21 10.23 -23.01
N THR A 113 -1.95 9.86 -21.97
CA THR A 113 -2.21 8.46 -21.59
C THR A 113 -3.52 7.90 -22.15
N GLY A 114 -4.41 8.77 -22.63
CA GLY A 114 -5.78 8.38 -22.99
C GLY A 114 -6.63 7.95 -21.79
N ARG A 115 -6.19 8.23 -20.56
CA ARG A 115 -6.84 7.80 -19.32
C ARG A 115 -7.29 9.02 -18.52
N GLY A 116 -8.58 9.07 -18.21
CA GLY A 116 -9.20 10.23 -17.54
C GLY A 116 -9.86 9.91 -16.20
N GLY A 117 -10.09 8.66 -15.91
CA GLY A 117 -10.79 8.19 -14.72
C GLY A 117 -10.06 8.49 -13.40
N ARG A 118 -10.74 8.23 -12.30
CA ARG A 118 -10.14 8.29 -10.96
C ARG A 118 -9.57 6.94 -10.53
N VAL A 119 -8.65 6.98 -9.60
CA VAL A 119 -8.06 5.77 -9.03
C VAL A 119 -9.09 5.03 -8.18
N LEU A 120 -9.20 3.71 -8.36
CA LEU A 120 -10.05 2.84 -7.58
C LEU A 120 -9.64 2.86 -6.11
N SER A 121 -10.63 2.97 -5.23
CA SER A 121 -10.47 2.58 -3.83
C SER A 121 -10.34 1.05 -3.73
N ARG A 122 -9.90 0.57 -2.58
CA ARG A 122 -9.74 -0.86 -2.36
C ARG A 122 -11.04 -1.67 -2.48
N ALA A 123 -12.16 -1.09 -2.01
CA ALA A 123 -13.47 -1.73 -2.14
C ALA A 123 -13.89 -1.83 -3.62
N GLU A 124 -13.65 -0.79 -4.39
CA GLU A 124 -13.89 -0.74 -5.83
C GLU A 124 -12.98 -1.71 -6.61
N GLU A 125 -11.71 -1.84 -6.21
CA GLU A 125 -10.80 -2.84 -6.78
C GLU A 125 -11.31 -4.28 -6.55
N ALA A 126 -11.95 -4.55 -5.41
CA ALA A 126 -12.57 -5.84 -5.16
C ALA A 126 -13.74 -6.12 -6.12
N VAL A 127 -14.56 -5.10 -6.42
CA VAL A 127 -15.65 -5.20 -7.41
C VAL A 127 -15.10 -5.38 -8.81
N PHE A 128 -14.11 -4.61 -9.21
CA PHE A 128 -13.41 -4.77 -10.47
C PHE A 128 -12.86 -6.21 -10.64
N TYR A 129 -12.29 -6.79 -9.58
CA TYR A 129 -11.82 -8.17 -9.62
C TYR A 129 -12.95 -9.19 -9.81
N GLU A 130 -14.15 -8.94 -9.26
CA GLU A 130 -15.33 -9.76 -9.55
C GLU A 130 -15.74 -9.65 -11.02
N ASP A 131 -15.67 -8.44 -11.60
CA ASP A 131 -15.96 -8.22 -13.02
C ASP A 131 -14.97 -8.95 -13.95
N LEU A 132 -13.70 -9.02 -13.58
CA LEU A 132 -12.71 -9.83 -14.31
C LEU A 132 -13.05 -11.33 -14.35
N LYS A 133 -13.77 -11.85 -13.36
CA LYS A 133 -14.19 -13.27 -13.35
C LYS A 133 -15.16 -13.62 -14.47
N THR A 134 -15.78 -12.63 -15.10
CA THR A 134 -16.64 -12.85 -16.29
C THR A 134 -15.86 -13.45 -17.48
N CYS A 135 -14.52 -13.42 -17.45
CA CYS A 135 -13.67 -14.13 -18.42
C CYS A 135 -13.82 -15.67 -18.40
N GLY A 136 -14.45 -16.24 -17.35
CA GLY A 136 -14.64 -17.68 -17.22
C GLY A 136 -13.42 -18.47 -16.73
N LEU A 137 -12.30 -17.83 -16.41
CA LEU A 137 -11.13 -18.50 -15.87
C LEU A 137 -11.33 -18.97 -14.43
N LYS A 138 -10.67 -20.07 -14.07
CA LYS A 138 -10.62 -20.53 -12.67
C LYS A 138 -9.95 -19.47 -11.80
N ARG A 139 -10.49 -19.24 -10.58
CA ARG A 139 -10.02 -18.23 -9.62
C ARG A 139 -8.50 -18.24 -9.37
N ARG A 140 -7.87 -19.43 -9.32
CA ARG A 140 -6.43 -19.55 -9.14
C ARG A 140 -5.68 -18.97 -10.33
N ARG A 141 -6.07 -19.39 -11.55
CA ARG A 141 -5.42 -18.93 -12.78
C ARG A 141 -5.58 -17.43 -12.99
N LEU A 142 -6.79 -16.91 -12.76
CA LEU A 142 -7.04 -15.48 -12.84
C LEU A 142 -6.13 -14.68 -11.88
N ARG A 143 -5.93 -15.16 -10.64
CA ARG A 143 -5.02 -14.50 -9.69
C ARG A 143 -3.56 -14.52 -10.14
N GLU A 144 -3.10 -15.62 -10.71
CA GLU A 144 -1.75 -15.75 -11.25
C GLU A 144 -1.52 -14.76 -12.40
N LEU A 145 -2.43 -14.70 -13.35
CA LEU A 145 -2.38 -13.76 -14.48
C LEU A 145 -2.47 -12.31 -14.03
N TRP A 146 -3.36 -12.03 -13.09
CA TRP A 146 -3.52 -10.68 -12.55
C TRP A 146 -2.25 -10.19 -11.82
N ALA A 147 -1.64 -11.05 -11.00
CA ALA A 147 -0.37 -10.75 -10.35
C ALA A 147 0.76 -10.53 -11.37
N PHE A 148 0.80 -11.32 -12.44
CA PHE A 148 1.75 -11.14 -13.55
C PHE A 148 1.58 -9.78 -14.22
N LEU A 149 0.34 -9.37 -14.54
CA LEU A 149 0.06 -8.08 -15.18
C LEU A 149 0.44 -6.91 -14.26
N GLN A 150 0.09 -6.96 -12.99
CA GLN A 150 0.46 -5.91 -12.03
C GLN A 150 1.97 -5.81 -11.83
N CYS A 151 2.66 -6.95 -11.75
CA CYS A 151 4.11 -6.98 -11.69
C CYS A 151 4.75 -6.35 -12.94
N GLY A 152 4.20 -6.66 -14.11
CA GLY A 152 4.66 -6.10 -15.38
C GLY A 152 4.49 -4.58 -15.45
N LEU A 153 3.36 -4.04 -14.98
CA LEU A 153 3.14 -2.59 -14.91
C LEU A 153 4.12 -1.91 -13.93
N ALA A 154 4.33 -2.50 -12.75
CA ALA A 154 5.28 -1.98 -11.76
C ALA A 154 6.73 -1.99 -12.27
N ASN A 155 7.07 -2.92 -13.17
CA ASN A 155 8.39 -3.04 -13.82
C ASN A 155 8.50 -2.31 -15.16
N LEU A 156 7.46 -1.57 -15.60
CA LEU A 156 7.40 -0.88 -16.90
C LEU A 156 7.52 -1.82 -18.11
N ASN A 157 7.14 -3.10 -17.96
CA ASN A 157 7.23 -4.09 -19.03
C ASN A 157 6.22 -3.83 -20.16
N ASP A 158 5.18 -3.05 -19.91
CA ASP A 158 4.18 -2.63 -20.90
C ASP A 158 4.77 -1.82 -22.07
N GLY A 159 6.01 -1.34 -21.95
CA GLY A 159 6.80 -0.76 -23.03
C GLY A 159 7.45 -1.79 -23.96
N ASP A 160 7.52 -3.06 -23.58
CA ASP A 160 8.03 -4.14 -24.42
C ASP A 160 6.88 -4.81 -25.20
N PRO A 161 6.91 -4.81 -26.55
CA PRO A 161 5.88 -5.47 -27.36
C PRO A 161 5.73 -6.96 -27.06
N ASN A 162 6.78 -7.61 -26.56
CA ASN A 162 6.81 -9.04 -26.24
C ASN A 162 6.45 -9.35 -24.79
N TRP A 163 6.07 -8.36 -23.99
CA TRP A 163 5.69 -8.55 -22.59
C TRP A 163 4.54 -9.56 -22.44
N ILE A 164 3.53 -9.45 -23.29
CA ILE A 164 2.40 -10.37 -23.32
C ILE A 164 2.68 -11.48 -24.34
N GLN A 165 2.85 -12.70 -23.85
CA GLN A 165 3.27 -13.84 -24.66
C GLN A 165 2.14 -14.78 -25.04
N THR A 166 1.07 -14.84 -24.22
CA THR A 166 -0.03 -15.78 -24.44
C THR A 166 -1.33 -15.08 -24.82
N THR A 167 -2.21 -15.77 -25.53
CA THR A 167 -3.56 -15.28 -25.86
C THR A 167 -4.40 -15.05 -24.60
N GLU A 168 -4.18 -15.86 -23.56
CA GLU A 168 -4.87 -15.74 -22.27
C GLU A 168 -4.47 -14.47 -21.52
N GLU A 169 -3.18 -14.17 -21.47
CA GLU A 169 -2.66 -12.90 -20.90
C GLU A 169 -3.22 -11.69 -21.63
N ARG A 170 -3.25 -11.75 -22.97
CA ARG A 170 -3.81 -10.70 -23.82
C ARG A 170 -5.29 -10.49 -23.52
N ALA A 171 -6.07 -11.56 -23.50
CA ALA A 171 -7.50 -11.48 -23.25
C ALA A 171 -7.84 -10.85 -21.88
N ILE A 172 -7.07 -11.19 -20.82
CA ILE A 172 -7.28 -10.60 -19.50
C ILE A 172 -6.87 -9.14 -19.47
N LEU A 173 -5.77 -8.78 -20.11
CA LEU A 173 -5.33 -7.37 -20.18
C LEU A 173 -6.35 -6.52 -20.94
N ASP A 174 -6.85 -7.00 -22.07
CA ASP A 174 -7.83 -6.28 -22.88
C ASP A 174 -9.16 -6.15 -22.12
N LEU A 175 -9.62 -7.23 -21.47
CA LEU A 175 -10.82 -7.17 -20.62
C LEU A 175 -10.67 -6.18 -19.48
N ALA A 176 -9.51 -6.17 -18.80
CA ALA A 176 -9.24 -5.22 -17.72
C ALA A 176 -9.31 -3.76 -18.22
N ARG A 177 -8.69 -3.49 -19.37
CA ARG A 177 -8.72 -2.17 -20.00
C ARG A 177 -10.13 -1.75 -20.40
N ASP A 178 -10.91 -2.67 -20.97
CA ASP A 178 -12.30 -2.42 -21.35
C ASP A 178 -13.19 -2.09 -20.16
N ILE A 179 -13.03 -2.83 -19.05
CA ILE A 179 -13.77 -2.54 -17.80
C ILE A 179 -13.40 -1.15 -17.29
N LEU A 180 -12.10 -0.87 -17.14
CA LEU A 180 -11.62 0.40 -16.58
C LEU A 180 -11.98 1.59 -17.47
N ALA A 181 -11.97 1.43 -18.80
CA ALA A 181 -12.41 2.48 -19.72
C ALA A 181 -13.91 2.74 -19.60
N PHE A 182 -14.73 1.69 -19.48
CA PHE A 182 -16.17 1.81 -19.31
C PHE A 182 -16.56 2.45 -17.98
N GLU A 183 -15.81 2.14 -16.92
CA GLU A 183 -16.00 2.66 -15.57
C GLU A 183 -15.30 4.01 -15.35
N ASP A 184 -14.61 4.55 -16.35
CA ASP A 184 -13.75 5.75 -16.26
C ASP A 184 -12.85 5.71 -15.02
N ALA A 185 -12.07 4.63 -14.88
CA ALA A 185 -11.30 4.32 -13.68
C ALA A 185 -9.84 3.95 -13.98
N ILE A 186 -8.98 4.12 -12.97
CA ILE A 186 -7.56 3.76 -12.97
C ILE A 186 -7.29 2.84 -11.78
N LEU A 187 -6.56 1.74 -12.01
CA LEU A 187 -6.11 0.85 -10.94
C LEU A 187 -5.00 1.50 -10.10
N PRO A 188 -4.98 1.28 -8.77
CA PRO A 188 -3.86 1.74 -7.94
C PRO A 188 -2.50 1.25 -8.47
N GLY A 189 -2.42 0.01 -8.94
CA GLY A 189 -1.17 -0.58 -9.45
C GLY A 189 -0.68 -0.01 -10.79
N GLU A 190 -1.51 0.75 -11.54
CA GLU A 190 -1.08 1.39 -12.79
C GLU A 190 -0.77 2.90 -12.67
N VAL A 191 -1.07 3.50 -11.51
CA VAL A 191 -0.96 4.97 -11.32
C VAL A 191 0.44 5.48 -11.63
N VAL A 192 1.46 4.91 -11.02
CA VAL A 192 2.85 5.35 -11.20
C VAL A 192 3.34 5.07 -12.61
N ASN A 193 2.99 3.89 -13.17
CA ASN A 193 3.30 3.56 -14.56
C ASN A 193 2.71 4.59 -15.53
N LEU A 194 1.43 4.92 -15.41
CA LEU A 194 0.77 5.93 -16.26
C LEU A 194 1.42 7.30 -16.12
N ALA A 195 1.80 7.70 -14.91
CA ALA A 195 2.50 8.97 -14.71
C ALA A 195 3.87 9.00 -15.40
N VAL A 196 4.63 7.90 -15.34
CA VAL A 196 5.88 7.74 -16.09
C VAL A 196 5.63 7.87 -17.59
N ARG A 197 4.63 7.16 -18.14
CA ARG A 197 4.27 7.24 -19.57
C ARG A 197 3.86 8.65 -19.99
N ALA A 198 3.08 9.36 -19.15
CA ALA A 198 2.72 10.74 -19.41
C ALA A 198 3.94 11.66 -19.47
N LEU A 199 4.86 11.55 -18.51
CA LEU A 199 6.10 12.33 -18.47
C LEU A 199 7.05 12.00 -19.63
N GLU A 200 7.06 10.77 -20.12
CA GLU A 200 7.85 10.36 -21.29
C GLU A 200 7.25 10.86 -22.61
N ALA A 201 5.92 10.88 -22.71
CA ALA A 201 5.22 11.32 -23.90
C ALA A 201 5.13 12.86 -24.05
N GLU A 202 5.05 13.58 -22.92
CA GLU A 202 4.78 15.03 -22.90
C GLU A 202 5.87 15.78 -22.10
N PRO A 203 6.91 16.31 -22.76
CA PRO A 203 8.02 17.00 -22.09
C PRO A 203 7.62 18.21 -21.25
N THR A 204 6.51 18.87 -21.58
CA THR A 204 6.03 20.03 -20.81
C THR A 204 5.56 19.65 -19.42
N LEU A 205 5.12 18.40 -19.21
CA LEU A 205 4.80 17.87 -17.89
C LEU A 205 6.05 17.77 -17.01
N ARG A 206 7.19 17.36 -17.57
CA ARG A 206 8.46 17.33 -16.81
C ARG A 206 8.92 18.73 -16.40
N GLN A 207 8.74 19.72 -17.27
CA GLN A 207 9.02 21.11 -16.92
C GLN A 207 8.11 21.61 -15.80
N ARG A 208 6.83 21.17 -15.78
CA ARG A 208 5.85 21.58 -14.78
C ARG A 208 6.01 20.89 -13.43
N PHE A 209 6.22 19.57 -13.42
CA PHE A 209 6.25 18.75 -12.22
C PHE A 209 7.66 18.40 -11.75
N GLY A 210 8.68 18.62 -12.54
CA GLY A 210 10.07 18.40 -12.16
C GLY A 210 10.54 19.36 -11.06
N SER A 211 11.62 18.99 -10.39
CA SER A 211 12.24 19.81 -9.36
C SER A 211 13.76 19.87 -9.59
N PRO A 212 14.40 21.01 -9.27
CA PRO A 212 15.86 21.10 -9.33
C PRO A 212 16.57 20.15 -8.36
N ILE A 213 15.90 19.76 -7.27
CA ILE A 213 16.45 18.87 -6.27
C ILE A 213 15.43 17.77 -5.98
N VAL A 214 15.83 16.52 -6.16
CA VAL A 214 15.02 15.34 -5.82
C VAL A 214 15.80 14.46 -4.87
N LEU A 215 15.18 14.08 -3.76
CA LEU A 215 15.73 13.17 -2.77
C LEU A 215 14.77 12.00 -2.57
N THR A 216 15.33 10.82 -2.34
CA THR A 216 14.52 9.61 -2.18
C THR A 216 15.09 8.73 -1.10
N ASP A 217 14.30 8.47 -0.08
CA ASP A 217 14.64 7.50 0.96
C ASP A 217 14.06 6.12 0.63
N ASP A 218 14.72 5.07 1.12
CA ASP A 218 14.31 3.66 0.92
C ASP A 218 14.08 3.28 -0.55
N TYR A 219 14.98 3.76 -1.43
CA TYR A 219 14.87 3.70 -2.89
C TYR A 219 14.66 2.27 -3.43
N LEU A 220 15.31 1.26 -2.83
CA LEU A 220 15.18 -0.14 -3.27
C LEU A 220 13.85 -0.80 -2.88
N LEU A 221 13.07 -0.20 -1.97
CA LEU A 221 11.71 -0.65 -1.64
C LEU A 221 10.66 -0.15 -2.64
N MET A 222 11.04 0.73 -3.55
CA MET A 222 10.20 1.24 -4.62
C MET A 222 10.22 0.31 -5.84
N SER A 223 9.11 0.25 -6.56
CA SER A 223 9.04 -0.42 -7.86
C SER A 223 9.92 0.29 -8.90
N ARG A 224 10.24 -0.39 -9.99
CA ARG A 224 10.97 0.24 -11.10
C ARG A 224 10.22 1.45 -11.67
N ALA A 225 8.89 1.41 -11.71
CA ALA A 225 8.08 2.54 -12.14
C ALA A 225 8.26 3.75 -11.21
N SER A 226 8.26 3.55 -9.88
CA SER A 226 8.50 4.60 -8.90
C SER A 226 9.92 5.16 -8.97
N GLN A 227 10.91 4.30 -9.11
CA GLN A 227 12.30 4.73 -9.31
C GLN A 227 12.47 5.52 -10.62
N ARG A 228 11.82 5.09 -11.70
CA ARG A 228 11.82 5.83 -12.98
C ARG A 228 11.13 7.18 -12.88
N LEU A 229 9.99 7.25 -12.17
CA LEU A 229 9.29 8.50 -11.90
C LEU A 229 10.21 9.52 -11.22
N VAL A 230 10.88 9.11 -10.13
CA VAL A 230 11.83 9.93 -9.38
C VAL A 230 12.95 10.46 -10.31
N ASN A 231 13.53 9.59 -11.13
CA ASN A 231 14.59 9.96 -12.06
C ASN A 231 14.12 10.97 -13.13
N LEU A 232 12.88 10.84 -13.64
CA LEU A 232 12.33 11.76 -14.63
C LEU A 232 12.03 13.16 -14.07
N LEU A 233 11.77 13.26 -12.77
CA LEU A 233 11.44 14.51 -12.10
C LEU A 233 12.67 15.33 -11.69
N ALA A 234 13.84 14.71 -11.59
CA ALA A 234 15.07 15.38 -11.21
C ALA A 234 15.63 16.21 -12.38
N THR A 235 15.71 17.53 -12.24
CA THR A 235 16.20 18.42 -13.32
C THR A 235 17.65 18.88 -13.14
N ASN A 236 18.20 18.85 -11.91
CA ASN A 236 19.57 19.27 -11.66
C ASN A 236 20.31 18.33 -10.68
N LYS A 237 19.74 18.06 -9.50
CA LYS A 237 20.36 17.24 -8.45
C LYS A 237 19.46 16.12 -8.01
N ILE A 238 20.02 14.94 -7.80
CA ILE A 238 19.31 13.78 -7.29
C ILE A 238 20.12 13.05 -6.23
N ALA A 239 19.48 12.68 -5.12
CA ALA A 239 20.07 11.81 -4.12
C ALA A 239 19.12 10.65 -3.79
N VAL A 240 19.64 9.45 -3.76
CA VAL A 240 18.89 8.25 -3.37
C VAL A 240 19.57 7.59 -2.17
N ALA A 241 18.79 7.05 -1.25
CA ALA A 241 19.29 6.28 -0.12
C ALA A 241 18.54 4.96 0.01
N GLY A 242 19.22 3.95 0.53
CA GLY A 242 18.62 2.64 0.80
C GLY A 242 19.65 1.64 1.33
N ASN A 243 19.16 0.44 1.57
CA ASN A 243 19.96 -0.69 2.00
C ASN A 243 19.87 -1.79 0.93
N GLU A 244 20.99 -2.31 0.50
CA GLU A 244 21.05 -3.37 -0.51
C GLU A 244 20.34 -4.67 -0.12
N TYR A 245 20.03 -4.82 1.18
CA TYR A 245 19.30 -5.97 1.73
C TYR A 245 17.80 -5.71 1.94
N ASP A 246 17.30 -4.53 1.58
CA ASP A 246 15.87 -4.20 1.66
C ASP A 246 15.11 -4.87 0.50
N ILE A 247 14.56 -6.05 0.77
CA ILE A 247 13.87 -6.88 -0.22
C ILE A 247 12.41 -7.19 0.15
N LEU A 248 11.99 -6.82 1.36
CA LEU A 248 10.61 -7.04 1.79
C LEU A 248 9.68 -6.06 1.11
N PRO A 249 8.58 -6.53 0.48
CA PRO A 249 7.57 -5.66 -0.07
C PRO A 249 6.80 -4.98 1.09
N ALA A 250 7.31 -3.83 1.52
CA ALA A 250 6.71 -3.08 2.63
C ALA A 250 5.46 -2.31 2.18
N PHE A 251 5.61 -1.37 1.27
CA PHE A 251 4.53 -0.54 0.76
C PHE A 251 4.18 -0.88 -0.69
N GLU A 252 5.17 -0.92 -1.56
CA GLU A 252 4.98 -1.35 -2.93
C GLU A 252 5.14 -2.89 -3.04
N PRO A 253 4.23 -3.58 -3.74
CA PRO A 253 4.23 -5.05 -3.78
C PRO A 253 5.36 -5.65 -4.63
N TYR A 254 6.01 -4.83 -5.48
CA TYR A 254 7.03 -5.27 -6.45
C TYR A 254 8.26 -4.37 -6.40
N PRO A 255 9.04 -4.39 -5.30
CA PRO A 255 10.25 -3.57 -5.16
C PRO A 255 11.31 -3.95 -6.19
N CYS A 256 12.04 -2.96 -6.71
CA CYS A 256 13.13 -3.16 -7.67
C CYS A 256 14.49 -3.17 -6.97
N THR A 257 15.00 -4.34 -6.69
CA THR A 257 16.30 -4.52 -6.00
C THR A 257 17.51 -4.18 -6.88
N ALA A 258 17.35 -4.13 -8.20
CA ALA A 258 18.40 -3.69 -9.13
C ALA A 258 18.54 -2.15 -9.19
N GLY A 259 17.72 -1.41 -8.47
CA GLY A 259 17.60 0.05 -8.60
C GLY A 259 18.91 0.82 -8.42
N PHE A 260 19.81 0.41 -7.52
CA PHE A 260 21.11 1.08 -7.38
C PHE A 260 22.03 0.84 -8.58
N ALA A 261 22.06 -0.38 -9.13
CA ALA A 261 22.85 -0.66 -10.33
C ALA A 261 22.33 0.13 -11.53
N GLU A 262 21.01 0.16 -11.73
CA GLU A 262 20.36 0.95 -12.79
C GLU A 262 20.58 2.47 -12.59
N PHE A 263 20.63 2.94 -11.35
CA PHE A 263 20.93 4.32 -11.01
C PHE A 263 22.40 4.68 -11.35
N GLU A 264 23.36 3.80 -11.03
CA GLU A 264 24.77 3.96 -11.39
C GLU A 264 25.01 3.98 -12.89
N GLU A 265 24.32 3.11 -13.64
CA GLU A 265 24.38 3.12 -15.10
C GLU A 265 23.81 4.42 -15.69
N THR A 266 22.77 4.97 -15.03
CA THR A 266 22.08 6.18 -15.47
C THR A 266 22.90 7.44 -15.21
N TYR A 267 23.59 7.51 -14.06
CA TYR A 267 24.34 8.69 -13.61
C TYR A 267 25.84 8.35 -13.46
N SER A 268 26.62 8.64 -14.47
CA SER A 268 28.05 8.47 -14.42
C SER A 268 28.75 9.79 -14.81
N PRO A 269 29.61 10.38 -13.95
CA PRO A 269 30.06 9.87 -12.65
C PRO A 269 29.06 10.06 -11.52
N LEU A 270 29.03 9.10 -10.58
CA LEU A 270 28.16 9.07 -9.41
C LEU A 270 28.97 9.25 -8.12
N GLN A 271 28.52 10.11 -7.22
CA GLN A 271 29.04 10.13 -5.85
C GLN A 271 28.38 9.02 -5.03
N ARG A 272 29.17 8.14 -4.42
CA ARG A 272 28.68 7.10 -3.51
C ARG A 272 29.18 7.38 -2.09
N VAL A 273 28.28 7.30 -1.11
CA VAL A 273 28.60 7.42 0.31
C VAL A 273 28.06 6.20 1.02
N THR A 274 28.93 5.45 1.67
CA THR A 274 28.53 4.30 2.50
C THR A 274 28.61 4.70 3.96
N LEU A 275 27.52 4.56 4.69
CA LEU A 275 27.43 4.87 6.11
C LEU A 275 27.53 3.59 6.94
N GLU A 276 28.42 3.59 7.92
CA GLU A 276 28.50 2.51 8.88
C GLU A 276 27.46 2.69 9.99
N ALA A 277 26.79 1.60 10.38
CA ALA A 277 25.85 1.64 11.50
C ALA A 277 26.60 1.84 12.82
N PRO A 278 26.14 2.75 13.70
CA PRO A 278 26.65 2.79 15.04
C PRO A 278 26.29 1.48 15.74
N PHE A 279 27.29 0.81 16.30
CA PHE A 279 27.11 -0.45 16.99
C PHE A 279 26.34 -0.20 18.31
N HIS A 280 25.03 -0.39 18.28
CA HIS A 280 24.22 -0.47 19.49
C HIS A 280 23.96 -1.93 19.81
N ALA A 281 24.48 -2.39 20.94
CA ALA A 281 24.19 -3.73 21.43
C ALA A 281 22.68 -3.85 21.71
N LEU A 282 22.01 -4.68 20.88
CA LEU A 282 20.62 -5.03 21.10
C LEU A 282 20.55 -6.16 22.12
N ASP A 283 19.76 -6.00 23.19
CA ASP A 283 19.48 -7.10 24.11
C ASP A 283 18.58 -8.12 23.40
N ARG A 284 19.14 -9.31 23.09
CA ARG A 284 18.46 -10.38 22.37
C ARG A 284 18.30 -11.61 23.24
N ALA A 285 17.07 -12.09 23.37
CA ALA A 285 16.75 -13.28 24.16
C ALA A 285 15.77 -14.18 23.40
N TRP A 286 15.74 -15.46 23.77
CA TRP A 286 14.75 -16.43 23.33
C TRP A 286 14.15 -17.18 24.51
N GLU A 287 12.81 -17.26 24.52
CA GLU A 287 12.06 -17.98 25.54
C GLU A 287 11.06 -18.96 24.88
N ALA A 288 10.96 -20.16 25.42
CA ALA A 288 10.04 -21.19 24.96
C ALA A 288 8.98 -21.49 26.03
N ALA A 289 7.72 -21.42 25.61
CA ALA A 289 6.58 -21.80 26.43
C ALA A 289 6.20 -23.28 26.21
N PRO A 290 5.58 -23.96 27.20
CA PRO A 290 5.19 -25.36 27.07
C PRO A 290 4.11 -25.59 26.01
N ASP A 291 3.23 -24.60 25.79
CA ASP A 291 2.15 -24.66 24.81
C ASP A 291 1.79 -23.23 24.30
N LEU A 292 0.89 -23.18 23.33
CA LEU A 292 0.44 -21.93 22.72
C LEU A 292 -0.19 -20.96 23.74
N ALA A 293 -0.97 -21.45 24.71
CA ALA A 293 -1.58 -20.61 25.74
C ALA A 293 -0.52 -20.04 26.68
N GLY A 294 0.48 -20.86 27.03
CA GLY A 294 1.65 -20.43 27.79
C GLY A 294 2.46 -19.36 27.09
N GLU A 295 2.61 -19.42 25.76
CA GLU A 295 3.28 -18.37 24.99
C GLU A 295 2.49 -17.04 25.04
N MET A 296 1.16 -17.08 24.88
CA MET A 296 0.33 -15.88 25.01
C MET A 296 0.46 -15.25 26.40
N GLY A 297 0.49 -16.11 27.46
CA GLY A 297 0.72 -15.68 28.84
C GLY A 297 2.11 -15.10 29.07
N LEU A 298 3.15 -15.68 28.47
CA LEU A 298 4.52 -15.19 28.52
C LEU A 298 4.61 -13.78 27.90
N ILE A 299 4.06 -13.60 26.71
CA ILE A 299 4.05 -12.31 26.02
C ILE A 299 3.29 -11.25 26.84
N ALA A 300 2.11 -11.61 27.37
CA ALA A 300 1.33 -10.68 28.19
C ALA A 300 2.09 -10.25 29.46
N ARG A 301 2.78 -11.17 30.15
CA ARG A 301 3.61 -10.84 31.30
C ARG A 301 4.78 -9.93 30.93
N THR A 302 5.52 -10.27 29.87
CA THR A 302 6.63 -9.44 29.39
C THR A 302 6.18 -8.01 29.09
N ILE A 303 5.02 -7.86 28.41
CA ILE A 303 4.45 -6.54 28.15
C ILE A 303 4.10 -5.82 29.45
N ALA A 304 3.45 -6.51 30.40
CA ALA A 304 3.08 -5.92 31.69
C ALA A 304 4.32 -5.47 32.49
N GLU A 305 5.40 -6.25 32.49
CA GLU A 305 6.68 -5.91 33.11
C GLU A 305 7.31 -4.66 32.49
N GLU A 306 7.31 -4.57 31.15
CA GLU A 306 7.83 -3.42 30.43
C GLU A 306 7.00 -2.14 30.69
N LEU A 307 5.67 -2.27 30.72
CA LEU A 307 4.77 -1.17 31.07
C LEU A 307 4.97 -0.71 32.52
N ALA A 308 5.13 -1.64 33.45
CA ALA A 308 5.45 -1.34 34.86
C ALA A 308 6.83 -0.70 35.01
N GLY A 309 7.78 -1.03 34.14
CA GLY A 309 9.10 -0.43 34.03
C GLY A 309 9.10 0.98 33.41
N GLY A 310 7.94 1.49 32.99
CA GLY A 310 7.79 2.84 32.43
C GLY A 310 7.89 2.92 30.90
N THR A 311 8.01 1.81 30.19
CA THR A 311 7.99 1.79 28.73
C THR A 311 6.58 2.17 28.23
N SER A 312 6.48 3.13 27.31
CA SER A 312 5.19 3.52 26.73
C SER A 312 4.56 2.36 25.93
N PRO A 313 3.23 2.16 26.01
CA PRO A 313 2.55 1.14 25.19
C PRO A 313 2.87 1.25 23.68
N GLY A 314 2.94 2.47 23.15
CA GLY A 314 3.30 2.73 21.76
C GLY A 314 4.77 2.45 21.40
N ALA A 315 5.64 2.24 22.40
CA ALA A 315 7.03 1.84 22.19
C ALA A 315 7.24 0.31 22.22
N ILE A 316 6.15 -0.47 22.35
CA ILE A 316 6.18 -1.94 22.40
C ILE A 316 5.46 -2.50 21.16
N ALA A 317 6.10 -3.42 20.45
CA ALA A 317 5.48 -4.18 19.36
C ALA A 317 5.56 -5.69 19.57
N VAL A 318 4.53 -6.41 19.16
CA VAL A 318 4.56 -7.86 19.02
C VAL A 318 4.41 -8.22 17.54
N VAL A 319 5.38 -8.95 17.03
CA VAL A 319 5.51 -9.30 15.62
C VAL A 319 5.25 -10.78 15.43
N CYS A 320 4.46 -11.16 14.45
CA CYS A 320 4.33 -12.55 14.01
C CYS A 320 3.84 -12.63 12.57
N VAL A 321 4.38 -13.53 11.78
CA VAL A 321 3.98 -13.74 10.38
C VAL A 321 2.56 -14.30 10.27
N ASN A 322 2.07 -15.05 11.25
CA ASN A 322 0.78 -15.73 11.20
C ASN A 322 -0.37 -14.83 11.69
N ARG A 323 -1.30 -14.50 10.78
CA ARG A 323 -2.45 -13.63 11.08
C ARG A 323 -3.38 -14.19 12.16
N THR A 324 -3.66 -15.50 12.13
CA THR A 324 -4.57 -16.13 13.09
C THR A 324 -3.95 -16.11 14.48
N TRP A 325 -2.65 -16.34 14.57
CA TRP A 325 -1.91 -16.21 15.83
C TRP A 325 -2.00 -14.78 16.38
N ARG A 326 -1.79 -13.75 15.55
CA ARG A 326 -1.92 -12.34 15.95
C ARG A 326 -3.31 -12.02 16.49
N ALA A 327 -4.37 -12.51 15.84
CA ALA A 327 -5.74 -12.31 16.30
C ALA A 327 -6.02 -13.03 17.65
N ASN A 328 -5.39 -14.17 17.88
CA ASN A 328 -5.47 -14.87 19.16
C ASN A 328 -4.76 -14.07 20.27
N LEU A 329 -3.57 -13.55 19.98
CA LEU A 329 -2.84 -12.70 20.93
C LEU A 329 -3.62 -11.44 21.28
N GLN A 330 -4.21 -10.76 20.30
CA GLN A 330 -5.00 -9.55 20.55
C GLN A 330 -6.15 -9.81 21.53
N ARG A 331 -6.86 -10.94 21.36
CA ARG A 331 -7.89 -11.36 22.31
C ARG A 331 -7.34 -11.70 23.70
N ALA A 332 -6.20 -12.35 23.76
CA ALA A 332 -5.53 -12.69 25.03
C ALA A 332 -5.10 -11.41 25.78
N LEU A 333 -4.51 -10.44 25.12
CA LEU A 333 -4.12 -9.15 25.71
C LEU A 333 -5.34 -8.35 26.19
N ALA A 334 -6.41 -8.33 25.40
CA ALA A 334 -7.66 -7.68 25.79
C ALA A 334 -8.28 -8.30 27.06
N SER A 335 -8.19 -9.65 27.22
CA SER A 335 -8.72 -10.35 28.40
C SER A 335 -7.97 -10.02 29.70
N VAL A 336 -6.75 -9.50 29.60
CA VAL A 336 -5.93 -9.07 30.75
C VAL A 336 -5.80 -7.54 30.85
N GLY A 337 -6.60 -6.81 30.06
CA GLY A 337 -6.68 -5.35 30.12
C GLY A 337 -5.52 -4.59 29.47
N ILE A 338 -4.68 -5.25 28.66
CA ILE A 338 -3.60 -4.60 27.93
C ILE A 338 -4.15 -4.06 26.60
N PRO A 339 -4.15 -2.73 26.39
CA PRO A 339 -4.62 -2.14 25.13
C PRO A 339 -3.66 -2.51 24.01
N ALA A 340 -4.16 -3.19 22.98
CA ALA A 340 -3.38 -3.60 21.83
C ALA A 340 -4.10 -3.27 20.52
N ALA A 341 -3.38 -2.74 19.54
CA ALA A 341 -3.89 -2.36 18.24
C ALA A 341 -3.09 -3.02 17.12
N SER A 342 -3.75 -3.39 16.04
CA SER A 342 -3.06 -3.83 14.84
C SER A 342 -2.38 -2.64 14.18
N LEU A 343 -1.06 -2.76 13.93
CA LEU A 343 -0.29 -1.79 13.17
C LEU A 343 -0.19 -2.26 11.70
N GLY A 344 -0.19 -1.31 10.77
CA GLY A 344 0.15 -1.57 9.37
C GLY A 344 -1.03 -1.72 8.42
N HIS A 345 -0.71 -2.08 7.19
CA HIS A 345 -1.64 -2.27 6.07
C HIS A 345 -2.77 -3.28 6.35
N ALA A 346 -2.69 -4.04 7.45
CA ALA A 346 -3.78 -4.90 7.90
C ALA A 346 -5.02 -4.11 8.34
N ALA A 347 -4.85 -2.89 8.85
CA ALA A 347 -5.96 -1.96 9.12
C ALA A 347 -6.58 -1.43 7.81
N LEU A 348 -5.79 -1.37 6.75
CA LEU A 348 -6.20 -1.03 5.39
C LEU A 348 -6.64 -2.27 4.58
N LYS A 349 -6.34 -3.49 5.06
CA LYS A 349 -6.86 -4.72 4.45
C LYS A 349 -8.21 -5.05 5.08
N ALA A 350 -9.29 -4.53 4.47
CA ALA A 350 -10.61 -5.09 4.71
C ALA A 350 -10.54 -6.63 4.66
N PRO A 351 -11.24 -7.35 5.56
CA PRO A 351 -11.19 -8.81 5.57
C PRO A 351 -11.51 -9.34 4.17
N LYS A 352 -10.71 -10.30 3.70
CA LYS A 352 -11.01 -11.05 2.49
C LYS A 352 -12.22 -11.92 2.78
N GLY A 353 -13.36 -11.52 2.38
CA GLY A 353 -14.60 -12.23 2.58
C GLY A 353 -15.64 -11.25 3.09
N ASP A 354 -16.74 -11.24 2.42
CA ASP A 354 -17.98 -10.57 2.73
C ASP A 354 -17.95 -9.04 2.57
N LEU A 355 -18.25 -8.62 1.36
CA LEU A 355 -18.84 -7.32 1.05
C LEU A 355 -20.24 -7.18 1.68
N VAL A 356 -20.73 -8.22 2.36
CA VAL A 356 -22.01 -8.24 3.05
C VAL A 356 -21.80 -7.72 4.46
N PRO A 357 -22.47 -6.66 4.87
CA PRO A 357 -22.45 -6.15 6.25
C PRO A 357 -22.83 -7.26 7.24
N ALA A 358 -22.05 -7.41 8.31
CA ALA A 358 -22.23 -8.51 9.27
C ALA A 358 -23.44 -8.31 10.20
N ASN A 359 -24.01 -7.08 10.26
CA ASN A 359 -25.17 -6.76 11.08
C ASN A 359 -26.03 -5.62 10.49
N ASP A 360 -27.22 -5.42 11.03
CA ASP A 360 -28.16 -4.40 10.53
C ASP A 360 -27.65 -2.96 10.72
N ASP A 361 -26.85 -2.68 11.73
CA ASP A 361 -26.22 -1.36 11.94
C ASP A 361 -25.20 -1.04 10.84
N GLU A 362 -24.46 -2.04 10.35
CA GLU A 362 -23.57 -1.87 9.21
C GLU A 362 -24.35 -1.71 7.91
N ARG A 363 -25.49 -2.39 7.75
CA ARG A 363 -26.37 -2.21 6.59
C ARG A 363 -26.93 -0.79 6.50
N GLU A 364 -27.18 -0.12 7.62
CA GLU A 364 -27.58 1.29 7.63
C GLU A 364 -26.40 2.26 7.41
N ARG A 365 -25.20 1.90 7.88
CA ARG A 365 -23.98 2.72 7.67
C ARG A 365 -23.50 2.71 6.24
N VAL A 366 -23.55 1.55 5.59
CA VAL A 366 -23.05 1.36 4.23
C VAL A 366 -23.76 2.26 3.20
N PRO A 367 -25.11 2.37 3.18
CA PRO A 367 -25.78 3.32 2.30
C PRO A 367 -25.37 4.78 2.53
N ARG A 368 -25.09 5.18 3.78
CA ARG A 368 -24.61 6.53 4.10
C ARG A 368 -23.19 6.76 3.56
N GLN A 369 -22.28 5.82 3.76
CA GLN A 369 -20.91 5.90 3.24
C GLN A 369 -20.88 5.93 1.71
N LEU A 370 -21.78 5.21 1.04
CA LEU A 370 -21.90 5.22 -0.42
C LEU A 370 -22.54 6.49 -0.94
N ARG A 371 -23.56 6.98 -0.26
CA ARG A 371 -24.14 8.28 -0.54
C ARG A 371 -23.06 9.37 -0.46
N ASP A 372 -22.22 9.33 0.59
CA ASP A 372 -21.09 10.24 0.75
C ASP A 372 -20.05 10.02 -0.36
N GLY A 373 -19.80 8.78 -0.78
CA GLY A 373 -18.92 8.45 -1.91
C GLY A 373 -19.45 8.89 -3.27
N ILE A 374 -20.78 8.85 -3.47
CA ILE A 374 -21.44 9.33 -4.70
C ILE A 374 -21.58 10.86 -4.69
N VAL A 375 -21.91 11.46 -3.53
CA VAL A 375 -22.16 12.89 -3.35
C VAL A 375 -20.87 13.66 -3.03
N GLN A 376 -20.01 13.08 -2.18
CA GLN A 376 -18.71 13.66 -1.84
C GLN A 376 -17.62 12.79 -2.44
N PRO A 377 -16.94 13.27 -3.47
CA PRO A 377 -15.82 12.54 -4.03
C PRO A 377 -14.73 12.37 -2.99
N THR A 378 -14.33 11.11 -2.75
CA THR A 378 -13.12 10.76 -2.00
C THR A 378 -11.93 11.62 -2.47
N GLY A 379 -10.98 11.95 -1.59
CA GLY A 379 -9.92 12.95 -1.73
C GLY A 379 -9.22 13.14 -3.08
N LEU A 380 -9.23 12.13 -3.98
CA LEU A 380 -8.74 12.27 -5.36
C LEU A 380 -9.62 13.14 -6.26
N ARG A 381 -10.91 13.16 -6.03
CA ARG A 381 -11.83 14.05 -6.76
C ARG A 381 -11.72 15.48 -6.24
N GLU A 382 -11.50 15.63 -4.93
CA GLU A 382 -11.15 16.92 -4.34
C GLU A 382 -9.81 17.42 -4.87
N SER A 383 -8.80 16.56 -4.99
CA SER A 383 -7.52 16.90 -5.62
C SER A 383 -7.69 17.28 -7.09
N ARG A 384 -8.60 16.63 -7.84
CA ARG A 384 -8.95 17.00 -9.21
C ARG A 384 -9.72 18.35 -9.29
N ALA A 385 -10.70 18.54 -8.40
CA ALA A 385 -11.45 19.80 -8.37
C ALA A 385 -10.55 20.97 -7.97
N ARG A 386 -9.61 20.76 -7.04
CA ARG A 386 -8.64 21.77 -6.60
C ARG A 386 -7.54 22.00 -7.65
N ALA A 387 -6.99 20.96 -8.27
CA ALA A 387 -6.06 21.13 -9.40
C ALA A 387 -6.72 21.86 -10.59
N ARG A 388 -8.02 21.68 -10.80
CA ARG A 388 -8.79 22.50 -11.76
C ARG A 388 -8.98 23.94 -11.28
N ALA A 389 -9.22 24.18 -9.98
CA ALA A 389 -9.34 25.51 -9.42
C ALA A 389 -8.02 26.28 -9.44
N ASP A 390 -6.89 25.65 -9.13
CA ASP A 390 -5.55 26.24 -9.25
C ASP A 390 -5.17 26.56 -10.70
N MET A 391 -5.72 25.83 -11.68
CA MET A 391 -5.55 26.13 -13.11
C MET A 391 -6.49 27.21 -13.63
N SER A 392 -7.63 27.44 -12.98
CA SER A 392 -8.63 28.44 -13.40
C SER A 392 -8.30 29.88 -13.00
N GLY A 393 -7.21 30.10 -12.26
CA GLY A 393 -6.64 31.45 -12.04
C GLY A 393 -6.22 32.18 -13.34
N ILE A 394 -6.35 31.55 -14.50
CA ILE A 394 -6.01 32.11 -15.83
C ILE A 394 -7.14 31.88 -16.88
N ALA A 395 -8.38 31.65 -16.52
CA ALA A 395 -9.46 31.75 -17.52
C ALA A 395 -10.84 31.85 -16.90
N SER A 396 -11.47 32.95 -17.19
CA SER A 396 -12.87 33.30 -17.02
C SER A 396 -13.90 32.18 -17.15
N HIS A 397 -14.84 32.17 -16.18
CA HIS A 397 -16.27 31.93 -16.34
C HIS A 397 -16.71 30.97 -17.46
N ASN A 398 -16.67 29.68 -17.15
CA ASN A 398 -17.68 28.69 -17.55
C ASN A 398 -17.44 27.43 -16.72
N GLU A 399 -18.09 27.35 -15.56
CA GLU A 399 -18.19 26.11 -14.82
C GLU A 399 -19.07 25.13 -15.60
N PRO A 400 -18.56 23.96 -15.99
CA PRO A 400 -19.47 22.85 -16.16
C PRO A 400 -19.86 22.43 -14.74
N SER A 401 -21.10 22.62 -14.36
CA SER A 401 -21.68 22.08 -13.14
C SER A 401 -21.23 20.61 -13.04
N ALA A 402 -20.45 20.29 -12.02
CA ALA A 402 -20.11 18.91 -11.73
C ALA A 402 -21.42 18.22 -11.34
N SER A 403 -22.07 17.59 -12.31
CA SER A 403 -23.25 16.77 -12.07
C SER A 403 -22.85 15.69 -11.09
N PRO A 404 -23.60 15.47 -9.98
CA PRO A 404 -23.35 14.36 -9.07
C PRO A 404 -23.31 12.99 -9.75
N CYS A 405 -23.84 12.90 -10.97
CA CYS A 405 -23.92 11.69 -11.79
C CYS A 405 -22.62 11.27 -12.49
N GLY A 406 -21.52 12.02 -12.37
CA GLY A 406 -20.33 11.81 -13.21
C GLY A 406 -19.32 10.76 -12.74
N ASP A 407 -19.49 10.13 -11.57
CA ASP A 407 -18.55 9.14 -11.05
C ASP A 407 -19.01 7.71 -11.38
N SER A 408 -18.61 7.19 -12.55
CA SER A 408 -18.99 5.87 -13.03
C SER A 408 -18.64 4.75 -12.07
N ILE A 409 -17.48 4.82 -11.41
CA ILE A 409 -17.07 3.75 -10.49
C ILE A 409 -17.89 3.76 -9.18
N ALA A 410 -18.33 4.91 -8.69
CA ALA A 410 -19.25 4.96 -7.57
C ALA A 410 -20.61 4.31 -7.93
N TRP A 411 -21.09 4.54 -9.16
CA TRP A 411 -22.28 3.84 -9.70
C TRP A 411 -22.07 2.33 -9.84
N ARG A 412 -20.83 1.90 -10.14
CA ARG A 412 -20.52 0.46 -10.19
C ARG A 412 -20.52 -0.18 -8.81
N GLN A 413 -20.01 0.52 -7.81
CA GLN A 413 -19.93 0.02 -6.44
C GLN A 413 -21.32 -0.12 -5.81
N TRP A 414 -22.19 0.85 -5.99
CA TRP A 414 -23.52 0.90 -5.37
C TRP A 414 -24.34 -0.39 -5.51
N PRO A 415 -24.57 -0.95 -6.70
CA PRO A 415 -25.36 -2.19 -6.84
C PRO A 415 -24.62 -3.44 -6.36
N SER A 416 -23.33 -3.37 -6.05
CA SER A 416 -22.52 -4.56 -5.69
C SER A 416 -22.67 -4.97 -4.23
N PHE A 417 -23.28 -4.14 -3.39
CA PHE A 417 -23.44 -4.44 -1.97
C PHE A 417 -24.35 -5.63 -1.71
N ASP A 418 -25.38 -5.82 -2.53
CA ASP A 418 -26.35 -6.91 -2.34
C ASP A 418 -25.98 -8.18 -3.10
N ASP A 419 -25.41 -8.04 -4.31
CA ASP A 419 -25.03 -9.17 -5.17
C ASP A 419 -23.94 -8.78 -6.18
N ALA A 420 -22.68 -8.91 -5.79
CA ALA A 420 -21.55 -8.56 -6.65
C ALA A 420 -21.47 -9.45 -7.92
N LEU A 421 -21.71 -10.75 -7.79
CA LEU A 421 -21.59 -11.71 -8.91
C LEU A 421 -22.70 -11.55 -9.94
N GLY A 422 -23.94 -11.42 -9.49
CA GLY A 422 -25.08 -11.19 -10.38
C GLY A 422 -24.99 -9.85 -11.10
N ARG A 423 -24.50 -8.83 -10.40
CA ARG A 423 -24.30 -7.51 -11.00
C ARG A 423 -23.16 -7.49 -12.02
N SER A 424 -22.08 -8.27 -11.82
CA SER A 424 -20.98 -8.35 -12.78
C SER A 424 -21.44 -8.86 -14.16
N ALA A 425 -22.33 -9.85 -14.20
CA ALA A 425 -22.92 -10.32 -15.45
C ALA A 425 -23.79 -9.23 -16.11
N ALA A 426 -24.62 -8.55 -15.34
CA ALA A 426 -25.49 -7.47 -15.84
C ALA A 426 -24.70 -6.26 -16.34
N VAL A 427 -23.64 -5.85 -15.62
CA VAL A 427 -22.74 -4.78 -16.04
C VAL A 427 -21.94 -5.17 -17.28
N SER A 428 -21.50 -6.42 -17.39
CA SER A 428 -20.82 -6.92 -18.60
C SER A 428 -21.72 -6.83 -19.84
N GLU A 429 -23.01 -7.17 -19.68
CA GLU A 429 -23.98 -7.05 -20.77
C GLU A 429 -24.27 -5.57 -21.12
N LEU A 430 -24.40 -4.72 -20.12
CA LEU A 430 -24.54 -3.27 -20.33
C LEU A 430 -23.33 -2.70 -21.09
N ARG A 431 -22.12 -3.05 -20.66
CA ARG A 431 -20.87 -2.63 -21.31
C ARG A 431 -20.84 -3.06 -22.78
N ARG A 432 -21.17 -4.32 -23.07
CA ARG A 432 -21.19 -4.86 -24.42
C ARG A 432 -22.07 -4.02 -25.38
N VAL A 433 -23.16 -3.47 -24.88
CA VAL A 433 -24.10 -2.65 -25.67
C VAL A 433 -23.72 -1.19 -25.71
N ALA A 434 -23.20 -0.64 -24.62
CA ALA A 434 -22.97 0.81 -24.43
C ALA A 434 -21.59 1.27 -24.94
N GLN A 435 -20.53 0.49 -24.67
CA GLN A 435 -19.15 0.86 -25.03
C GLN A 435 -18.93 1.10 -26.52
N PRO A 436 -19.49 0.31 -27.48
CA PRO A 436 -19.38 0.62 -28.90
C PRO A 436 -20.05 1.96 -29.30
N ARG A 437 -20.87 2.53 -28.42
CA ARG A 437 -21.53 3.84 -28.60
C ARG A 437 -20.78 4.98 -27.91
N GLY A 438 -19.63 4.70 -27.31
CA GLY A 438 -18.81 5.66 -26.59
C GLY A 438 -19.37 6.09 -25.24
N LEU A 439 -20.34 5.35 -24.69
CA LEU A 439 -20.94 5.63 -23.39
C LEU A 439 -20.11 5.00 -22.26
N ASN A 440 -19.83 5.76 -21.21
CA ASN A 440 -19.32 5.23 -19.95
C ASN A 440 -20.46 4.64 -19.11
N LEU A 441 -20.12 4.03 -17.95
CA LEU A 441 -21.12 3.34 -17.12
C LEU A 441 -22.24 4.28 -16.63
N ALA A 442 -21.92 5.49 -16.19
CA ALA A 442 -22.93 6.45 -15.70
C ALA A 442 -23.89 6.86 -16.81
N GLU A 443 -23.35 7.16 -18.00
CA GLU A 443 -24.14 7.50 -19.19
C GLU A 443 -24.99 6.32 -19.67
N ALA A 444 -24.43 5.11 -19.62
CA ALA A 444 -25.12 3.89 -20.00
C ALA A 444 -26.29 3.56 -19.07
N LEU A 445 -26.15 3.75 -17.76
CA LEU A 445 -27.23 3.58 -16.80
C LEU A 445 -28.36 4.61 -17.02
N ALA A 446 -28.01 5.85 -17.28
CA ALA A 446 -29.00 6.88 -17.60
C ALA A 446 -29.73 6.58 -18.91
N ALA A 447 -29.01 6.15 -19.96
CA ALA A 447 -29.61 5.73 -21.23
C ALA A 447 -30.50 4.47 -21.08
N LEU A 448 -30.10 3.53 -20.22
CA LEU A 448 -30.88 2.35 -19.91
C LEU A 448 -32.19 2.71 -19.19
N ASP A 449 -32.14 3.62 -18.23
CA ASP A 449 -33.32 4.13 -17.50
C ASP A 449 -34.30 4.86 -18.43
N ALA A 450 -33.77 5.61 -19.39
CA ALA A 450 -34.55 6.27 -20.44
C ALA A 450 -35.04 5.29 -21.54
N ASN A 451 -34.74 3.99 -21.44
CA ASN A 451 -34.99 2.97 -22.46
C ASN A 451 -34.42 3.33 -23.85
N ALA A 452 -33.28 4.02 -23.84
CA ALA A 452 -32.60 4.53 -25.04
C ALA A 452 -31.42 3.67 -25.50
N LEU A 453 -31.27 2.44 -24.98
CA LEU A 453 -30.21 1.51 -25.36
C LEU A 453 -30.73 0.38 -26.28
N PRO A 454 -30.58 0.50 -27.61
CA PRO A 454 -30.93 -0.58 -28.52
C PRO A 454 -30.08 -1.83 -28.24
N GLY A 455 -30.72 -2.97 -28.03
CA GLY A 455 -30.07 -4.25 -27.73
C GLY A 455 -30.05 -4.64 -26.25
N LEU A 456 -30.46 -3.75 -25.33
CA LEU A 456 -30.72 -4.07 -23.93
C LEU A 456 -32.01 -3.39 -23.47
N PRO A 457 -33.20 -3.99 -23.70
CA PRO A 457 -34.45 -3.38 -23.28
C PRO A 457 -34.53 -3.30 -21.75
N ALA A 458 -35.06 -2.18 -21.24
CA ALA A 458 -35.22 -1.93 -19.80
C ALA A 458 -36.03 -3.02 -19.06
N THR A 459 -36.83 -3.81 -19.81
CA THR A 459 -37.58 -4.95 -19.27
C THR A 459 -36.79 -6.25 -19.13
N SER A 460 -35.56 -6.32 -19.64
CA SER A 460 -34.74 -7.53 -19.52
C SER A 460 -34.32 -7.78 -18.06
N PRO A 461 -34.14 -9.05 -17.64
CA PRO A 461 -33.69 -9.35 -16.27
C PRO A 461 -32.38 -8.67 -15.89
N PHE A 462 -31.42 -8.57 -16.82
CA PHE A 462 -30.15 -7.86 -16.59
C PHE A 462 -30.37 -6.36 -16.36
N ALA A 463 -31.18 -5.71 -17.21
CA ALA A 463 -31.52 -4.31 -17.07
C ALA A 463 -32.23 -4.02 -15.74
N GLN A 464 -33.24 -4.81 -15.40
CA GLN A 464 -33.99 -4.65 -14.15
C GLN A 464 -33.09 -4.78 -12.91
N SER A 465 -32.13 -5.69 -12.94
CA SER A 465 -31.19 -5.87 -11.84
C SER A 465 -30.30 -4.64 -11.61
N LEU A 466 -30.03 -3.81 -12.60
CA LEU A 466 -29.27 -2.59 -12.51
C LEU A 466 -30.14 -1.35 -12.24
N LEU A 467 -31.33 -1.30 -12.84
CA LEU A 467 -32.22 -0.15 -12.73
C LEU A 467 -32.81 0.03 -11.33
N ALA A 468 -33.09 -1.05 -10.61
CA ALA A 468 -33.62 -0.96 -9.25
C ALA A 468 -32.67 -0.20 -8.29
N PRO A 469 -31.38 -0.63 -8.14
CA PRO A 469 -30.43 0.11 -7.32
C PRO A 469 -30.09 1.49 -7.90
N TYR A 470 -30.06 1.65 -9.23
CA TYR A 470 -29.80 2.95 -9.86
C TYR A 470 -30.88 3.98 -9.48
N ARG A 471 -32.16 3.63 -9.61
CA ARG A 471 -33.29 4.51 -9.25
C ARG A 471 -33.34 4.82 -7.76
N GLU A 472 -33.00 3.83 -6.91
CA GLU A 472 -32.88 4.05 -5.48
C GLU A 472 -31.80 5.08 -5.16
N ALA A 473 -30.61 4.94 -5.75
CA ALA A 473 -29.55 5.92 -5.57
C ALA A 473 -29.93 7.31 -6.07
N GLN A 474 -30.60 7.41 -7.24
CA GLN A 474 -31.11 8.69 -7.75
C GLN A 474 -32.10 9.35 -6.78
N ARG A 475 -33.00 8.59 -6.16
CA ARG A 475 -33.92 9.10 -5.15
C ARG A 475 -33.16 9.62 -3.93
N LEU A 476 -32.18 8.86 -3.42
CA LEU A 476 -31.35 9.25 -2.27
C LEU A 476 -30.50 10.50 -2.55
N LEU A 477 -30.03 10.67 -3.78
CA LEU A 477 -29.27 11.86 -4.20
C LEU A 477 -30.15 13.12 -4.29
N GLY A 478 -31.46 12.97 -4.57
CA GLY A 478 -32.43 14.06 -4.62
C GLY A 478 -32.94 14.53 -3.25
N GLU A 479 -32.71 13.74 -2.17
CA GLU A 479 -33.06 14.09 -0.81
C GLU A 479 -31.97 14.95 -0.18
N GLU A 480 -32.28 16.11 0.44
CA GLU A 480 -31.30 16.94 1.14
C GLU A 480 -30.61 16.13 2.24
N ALA A 481 -29.29 16.04 2.17
CA ALA A 481 -28.51 15.32 3.17
C ALA A 481 -28.49 16.13 4.49
N PRO A 482 -28.76 15.53 5.65
CA PRO A 482 -28.43 16.15 6.90
C PRO A 482 -26.92 16.37 6.94
N SER A 483 -26.49 17.61 7.22
CA SER A 483 -25.07 17.94 7.39
C SER A 483 -24.51 17.20 8.60
N VAL A 484 -23.79 16.13 8.36
CA VAL A 484 -23.02 15.44 9.40
C VAL A 484 -21.70 16.15 9.52
N SER A 485 -21.49 16.89 10.59
CA SER A 485 -20.17 17.39 10.94
C SER A 485 -19.25 16.19 11.12
N PRO A 486 -18.04 16.19 10.54
CA PRO A 486 -17.07 15.13 10.79
C PRO A 486 -16.81 15.08 12.31
N GLU A 487 -16.99 13.91 12.91
CA GLU A 487 -16.56 13.69 14.29
C GLU A 487 -15.06 14.03 14.36
N PRO A 488 -14.61 14.81 15.36
CA PRO A 488 -13.21 15.08 15.53
C PRO A 488 -12.47 13.76 15.70
N ALA A 489 -11.44 13.54 14.89
CA ALA A 489 -10.61 12.36 14.99
C ALA A 489 -10.08 12.27 16.43
N THR A 490 -10.59 11.31 17.20
CA THR A 490 -10.06 11.01 18.52
C THR A 490 -8.64 10.51 18.34
N HIS A 491 -7.68 11.20 18.95
CA HIS A 491 -6.30 10.73 18.98
C HIS A 491 -6.28 9.30 19.54
N PRO A 492 -5.73 8.32 18.81
CA PRO A 492 -5.72 6.95 19.28
C PRO A 492 -4.96 6.89 20.62
N THR A 493 -5.57 6.27 21.62
CA THR A 493 -4.89 6.00 22.89
C THR A 493 -3.66 5.15 22.62
N PRO A 494 -2.48 5.48 23.21
CA PRO A 494 -1.28 4.67 23.03
C PRO A 494 -1.56 3.21 23.36
N ALA A 495 -1.29 2.32 22.40
CA ALA A 495 -1.55 0.89 22.52
C ALA A 495 -0.32 0.09 22.04
N VAL A 496 -0.17 -1.13 22.56
CA VAL A 496 0.85 -2.08 22.10
C VAL A 496 0.55 -2.46 20.64
N ALA A 497 1.54 -2.35 19.77
CA ALA A 497 1.40 -2.70 18.37
C ALA A 497 1.42 -4.23 18.18
N ILE A 498 0.46 -4.80 17.45
CA ILE A 498 0.49 -6.20 16.99
C ILE A 498 0.55 -6.19 15.47
N THR A 499 1.61 -6.77 14.88
CA THR A 499 1.90 -6.54 13.48
C THR A 499 2.57 -7.72 12.78
N ALA A 500 2.65 -7.67 11.45
CA ALA A 500 3.51 -8.53 10.65
C ALA A 500 4.90 -7.87 10.51
N PRO A 501 5.97 -8.67 10.21
CA PRO A 501 7.30 -8.09 10.05
C PRO A 501 7.37 -6.95 9.03
N GLU A 502 6.74 -7.13 7.88
CA GLU A 502 6.70 -6.13 6.79
C GLU A 502 6.04 -4.81 7.19
N ASP A 503 5.11 -4.85 8.14
CA ASP A 503 4.40 -3.68 8.63
C ASP A 503 5.21 -2.86 9.68
N LEU A 504 6.36 -3.37 10.12
CA LEU A 504 7.30 -2.62 10.98
C LEU A 504 8.00 -1.48 10.23
N PHE A 505 7.94 -1.51 8.91
CA PHE A 505 8.61 -0.50 8.10
C PHE A 505 8.11 0.91 8.43
N GLY A 506 9.04 1.84 8.61
CA GLY A 506 8.73 3.23 9.01
C GLY A 506 8.50 3.45 10.50
N HIS A 507 8.39 2.39 11.30
CA HIS A 507 8.23 2.47 12.76
C HIS A 507 9.50 2.04 13.50
N THR A 508 9.65 2.48 14.73
CA THR A 508 10.76 2.09 15.62
C THR A 508 10.20 1.88 17.03
N PHE A 509 10.59 0.77 17.65
CA PHE A 509 10.10 0.38 18.98
C PHE A 509 11.26 0.16 19.94
N GLU A 510 11.05 0.45 21.23
CA GLU A 510 12.04 0.13 22.26
C GLU A 510 12.10 -1.37 22.51
N VAL A 511 10.95 -2.01 22.55
CA VAL A 511 10.80 -3.44 22.81
C VAL A 511 10.01 -4.09 21.70
N VAL A 512 10.59 -5.13 21.11
CA VAL A 512 9.87 -5.97 20.14
C VAL A 512 9.88 -7.41 20.61
N ILE A 513 8.72 -8.06 20.55
CA ILE A 513 8.55 -9.49 20.82
C ILE A 513 8.20 -10.17 19.50
N PHE A 514 9.09 -11.02 18.99
CA PHE A 514 8.81 -11.83 17.82
C PHE A 514 8.16 -13.15 18.28
N GLY A 515 6.82 -13.18 18.29
CA GLY A 515 6.03 -14.29 18.76
C GLY A 515 5.78 -15.36 17.69
N GLY A 516 5.53 -16.58 18.13
CA GLY A 516 5.32 -17.70 17.23
C GLY A 516 6.57 -18.04 16.41
N PHE A 517 7.75 -17.93 17.00
CA PHE A 517 9.00 -18.21 16.29
C PHE A 517 9.25 -19.73 16.22
N VAL A 518 8.42 -20.40 15.40
CA VAL A 518 8.34 -21.86 15.29
C VAL A 518 8.35 -22.32 13.83
N ASN A 519 8.78 -23.55 13.59
CA ASN A 519 8.68 -24.21 12.30
C ASN A 519 7.22 -24.33 11.86
N GLY A 520 6.93 -23.91 10.63
CA GLY A 520 5.59 -23.75 10.08
C GLY A 520 5.14 -22.29 9.98
N PHE A 521 5.66 -21.40 10.82
CA PHE A 521 5.49 -19.96 10.68
C PHE A 521 6.70 -19.33 10.01
N ILE A 522 7.88 -19.48 10.62
CA ILE A 522 9.16 -19.01 10.11
C ILE A 522 10.26 -20.02 10.50
N PRO A 523 10.77 -20.80 9.55
CA PRO A 523 10.33 -20.91 8.16
C PRO A 523 8.88 -21.39 7.99
N SER A 524 8.26 -21.09 6.85
CA SER A 524 6.90 -21.56 6.55
C SER A 524 6.82 -23.09 6.49
N ARG A 525 5.62 -23.67 6.65
CA ARG A 525 5.40 -25.12 6.63
C ARG A 525 6.00 -25.79 5.39
N ASP A 526 5.81 -25.19 4.21
CA ASP A 526 6.30 -25.75 2.96
C ASP A 526 7.84 -25.79 2.90
N MET A 527 8.52 -24.92 3.62
CA MET A 527 9.98 -24.91 3.76
C MET A 527 10.51 -26.04 4.66
N CYS A 528 9.69 -26.48 5.62
CA CYS A 528 10.05 -27.58 6.53
C CYS A 528 9.95 -28.95 5.85
N ASP A 529 9.24 -29.06 4.71
CA ASP A 529 9.09 -30.30 3.96
C ASP A 529 9.98 -30.28 2.70
N PRO A 530 11.05 -31.10 2.63
CA PRO A 530 11.99 -31.10 1.51
C PRO A 530 11.37 -31.42 0.14
N GLY A 531 10.21 -32.07 0.10
CA GLY A 531 9.54 -32.52 -1.14
C GLY A 531 8.56 -31.51 -1.73
N VAL A 532 8.20 -30.47 -1.00
CA VAL A 532 7.06 -29.62 -1.38
C VAL A 532 7.48 -28.36 -2.17
N ILE A 533 8.67 -27.83 -1.93
CA ILE A 533 9.10 -26.57 -2.55
C ILE A 533 10.31 -26.74 -3.46
N VAL A 534 10.22 -26.20 -4.68
CA VAL A 534 11.31 -26.30 -5.67
C VAL A 534 12.43 -25.31 -5.35
N GLY A 535 13.70 -25.66 -5.62
CA GLY A 535 14.90 -24.96 -5.18
C GLY A 535 14.88 -23.43 -5.33
N GLY A 536 14.50 -22.86 -6.47
CA GLY A 536 14.44 -21.40 -6.64
C GLY A 536 13.37 -20.69 -5.79
N ALA A 537 12.24 -21.34 -5.52
CA ALA A 537 11.21 -20.81 -4.61
C ALA A 537 11.68 -20.91 -3.15
N ARG A 538 12.42 -21.99 -2.81
CA ARG A 538 13.01 -22.17 -1.48
C ARG A 538 14.00 -21.05 -1.15
N ALA A 539 14.94 -20.78 -2.04
CA ALA A 539 15.94 -19.72 -1.84
C ALA A 539 15.29 -18.33 -1.65
N ARG A 540 14.24 -18.02 -2.45
CA ARG A 540 13.48 -16.77 -2.28
C ARG A 540 12.79 -16.69 -0.92
N GLN A 541 12.19 -17.78 -0.45
CA GLN A 541 11.53 -17.80 0.85
C GLN A 541 12.54 -17.63 1.99
N GLU A 542 13.69 -18.32 1.94
CA GLU A 542 14.77 -18.17 2.92
C GLU A 542 15.26 -16.71 2.99
N THR A 543 15.43 -16.08 1.84
CA THR A 543 15.80 -14.67 1.77
C THR A 543 14.73 -13.77 2.39
N THR A 544 13.45 -14.04 2.12
CA THR A 544 12.32 -13.29 2.72
C THR A 544 12.26 -13.48 4.23
N ASP A 545 12.43 -14.70 4.72
CA ASP A 545 12.40 -14.99 6.16
C ASP A 545 13.55 -14.27 6.89
N ARG A 546 14.77 -14.32 6.35
CA ARG A 546 15.93 -13.60 6.91
C ARG A 546 15.73 -12.09 6.88
N ALA A 547 15.16 -11.57 5.83
CA ALA A 547 14.83 -10.15 5.74
C ALA A 547 13.77 -9.73 6.78
N ALA A 548 12.77 -10.58 7.05
CA ALA A 548 11.78 -10.33 8.10
C ALA A 548 12.41 -10.26 9.50
N ILE A 549 13.34 -11.19 9.79
CA ILE A 549 14.11 -11.19 11.03
C ILE A 549 14.99 -9.94 11.12
N ALA A 550 15.75 -9.63 10.08
CA ALA A 550 16.63 -8.48 10.02
C ALA A 550 15.84 -7.17 10.19
N LEU A 551 14.70 -7.00 9.51
CA LEU A 551 13.85 -5.82 9.68
C LEU A 551 13.36 -5.69 11.12
N THR A 552 12.99 -6.78 11.78
CA THR A 552 12.56 -6.77 13.18
C THR A 552 13.70 -6.31 14.10
N GLU A 553 14.92 -6.82 13.91
CA GLU A 553 16.11 -6.36 14.64
C GLU A 553 16.38 -4.87 14.42
N GLN A 554 16.26 -4.40 13.18
CA GLN A 554 16.50 -3.02 12.79
C GLN A 554 15.52 -2.02 13.43
N ARG A 555 14.28 -2.45 13.62
CA ARG A 555 13.20 -1.62 14.17
C ARG A 555 13.11 -1.69 15.70
N THR A 556 14.00 -2.46 16.33
CA THR A 556 14.13 -2.58 17.78
C THR A 556 15.30 -1.74 18.29
N THR A 557 15.09 -0.90 19.30
CA THR A 557 16.17 -0.03 19.83
C THR A 557 16.80 -0.54 21.11
N ARG A 558 16.08 -1.31 21.92
CA ARG A 558 16.55 -1.74 23.25
C ARG A 558 16.50 -3.24 23.43
N ARG A 559 15.34 -3.89 23.31
CA ARG A 559 15.17 -5.32 23.60
C ARG A 559 14.38 -6.03 22.51
N LEU A 560 14.90 -7.15 22.01
CA LEU A 560 14.23 -8.07 21.11
C LEU A 560 14.11 -9.44 21.75
N LEU A 561 12.87 -9.87 22.00
CA LEU A 561 12.56 -11.17 22.56
C LEU A 561 11.92 -12.06 21.49
N PHE A 562 12.52 -13.21 21.20
CA PHE A 562 11.89 -14.26 20.41
C PHE A 562 11.11 -15.18 21.33
N THR A 563 9.86 -15.53 20.99
CA THR A 563 9.08 -16.50 21.74
C THR A 563 8.62 -17.67 20.88
N SER A 564 8.56 -18.85 21.45
CA SER A 564 8.11 -20.08 20.81
C SER A 564 7.29 -20.93 21.78
N PHE A 565 6.57 -21.92 21.26
CA PHE A 565 5.83 -22.90 22.05
C PHE A 565 6.17 -24.34 21.59
N GLU A 566 6.11 -25.29 22.53
CA GLU A 566 6.56 -26.68 22.31
C GLU A 566 5.41 -27.62 21.93
N SER A 567 4.15 -27.25 22.18
CA SER A 567 2.99 -28.08 21.87
C SER A 567 1.70 -27.32 21.62
N CYS A 568 0.79 -27.93 20.86
CA CYS A 568 -0.62 -27.52 20.77
C CYS A 568 -1.49 -28.72 20.36
N ASP A 569 -2.81 -28.58 20.43
CA ASP A 569 -3.73 -29.59 19.90
C ASP A 569 -3.67 -29.67 18.37
N LEU A 570 -4.04 -30.84 17.81
CA LEU A 570 -3.93 -31.09 16.36
C LEU A 570 -4.79 -30.13 15.53
N GLU A 571 -6.01 -29.85 15.96
CA GLU A 571 -6.92 -28.96 15.23
C GLU A 571 -6.35 -27.53 15.14
N THR A 572 -5.81 -27.03 16.24
CA THR A 572 -5.12 -25.74 16.27
C THR A 572 -3.87 -25.74 15.41
N ALA A 573 -3.06 -26.81 15.45
CA ALA A 573 -1.86 -26.92 14.63
C ALA A 573 -2.18 -26.87 13.12
N GLU A 574 -3.23 -27.58 12.68
CA GLU A 574 -3.69 -27.58 11.29
C GLU A 574 -4.24 -26.21 10.89
N ARG A 575 -5.08 -25.59 11.73
CA ARG A 575 -5.66 -24.26 11.50
C ARG A 575 -4.58 -23.18 11.39
N LEU A 576 -3.53 -23.27 12.19
CA LEU A 576 -2.38 -22.38 12.19
C LEU A 576 -1.35 -22.73 11.10
N ARG A 577 -1.50 -23.86 10.39
CA ARG A 577 -0.56 -24.37 9.39
C ARG A 577 0.85 -24.63 9.92
N LEU A 578 0.96 -25.13 11.14
CA LEU A 578 2.23 -25.48 11.75
C LEU A 578 2.86 -26.70 11.08
N HIS A 579 4.19 -26.81 11.15
CA HIS A 579 4.88 -28.05 10.82
C HIS A 579 4.68 -29.04 11.99
N ILE A 580 4.20 -30.23 11.68
CA ILE A 580 3.84 -31.25 12.68
C ILE A 580 4.74 -32.47 12.47
N PRO A 581 5.91 -32.54 13.14
CA PRO A 581 6.80 -33.70 13.02
C PRO A 581 6.24 -34.93 13.72
N HIS A 582 5.57 -34.76 14.86
CA HIS A 582 5.06 -35.87 15.67
C HIS A 582 3.71 -35.53 16.32
N ILE A 583 2.79 -36.51 16.31
CA ILE A 583 1.50 -36.45 17.01
C ILE A 583 1.53 -37.43 18.16
N ARG A 584 1.09 -36.97 19.34
CA ARG A 584 0.95 -37.79 20.54
C ARG A 584 -0.49 -37.79 21.04
N LEU A 585 -0.92 -38.88 21.63
CA LEU A 585 -2.21 -38.93 22.32
C LEU A 585 -1.94 -38.69 23.81
N ARG A 586 -2.46 -37.61 24.37
CA ARG A 586 -2.35 -37.26 25.78
C ARG A 586 -3.74 -37.03 26.36
N ASN A 587 -4.13 -37.80 27.36
CA ASN A 587 -5.47 -37.69 27.98
C ASN A 587 -6.65 -37.71 26.98
N GLY A 588 -6.56 -38.54 25.95
CA GLY A 588 -7.59 -38.61 24.89
C GLY A 588 -7.57 -37.48 23.83
N VAL A 589 -6.70 -36.50 23.99
CA VAL A 589 -6.53 -35.38 23.04
C VAL A 589 -5.28 -35.63 22.20
N ARG A 590 -5.40 -35.43 20.85
CA ARG A 590 -4.26 -35.45 19.94
C ARG A 590 -3.47 -34.15 20.09
N THR A 591 -2.26 -34.25 20.60
CA THR A 591 -1.35 -33.13 20.81
C THR A 591 -0.17 -33.24 19.84
N CYS A 592 0.23 -32.13 19.23
CA CYS A 592 1.36 -32.05 18.34
C CYS A 592 2.58 -31.48 19.05
N ASN A 593 3.75 -32.09 18.85
CA ASN A 593 5.01 -31.44 19.17
C ASN A 593 5.30 -30.38 18.14
N ILE A 594 5.70 -29.20 18.58
CA ILE A 594 6.07 -28.06 17.73
C ILE A 594 7.54 -27.76 17.97
N GLU A 595 8.29 -27.63 16.90
CA GLU A 595 9.70 -27.30 16.97
C GLU A 595 9.90 -25.79 16.87
N PRO A 596 10.81 -25.23 17.68
CA PRO A 596 11.20 -23.83 17.52
C PRO A 596 11.82 -23.61 16.14
N SER A 597 11.82 -22.38 15.68
CA SER A 597 12.37 -22.00 14.37
C SER A 597 13.83 -22.44 14.21
N SER A 598 14.14 -23.04 13.06
CA SER A 598 15.52 -23.40 12.73
C SER A 598 16.46 -22.19 12.66
N TYR A 599 15.95 -20.99 12.41
CA TYR A 599 16.74 -19.75 12.40
C TYR A 599 17.30 -19.35 13.77
N LEU A 600 16.79 -19.90 14.91
CA LEU A 600 17.36 -19.64 16.23
C LEU A 600 18.84 -20.04 16.35
N GLN A 601 19.26 -21.09 15.63
CA GLN A 601 20.66 -21.50 15.59
C GLN A 601 21.54 -20.48 14.87
N GLU A 602 21.05 -19.93 13.74
CA GLU A 602 21.76 -18.89 12.98
C GLU A 602 21.91 -17.60 13.81
N LEU A 603 20.91 -17.26 14.61
CA LEU A 603 20.91 -16.09 15.48
C LEU A 603 21.81 -16.23 16.72
N ASN A 604 22.41 -17.41 16.97
CA ASN A 604 23.22 -17.70 18.15
C ASN A 604 22.52 -17.37 19.49
N LEU A 605 21.19 -17.50 19.54
CA LEU A 605 20.41 -17.19 20.72
C LEU A 605 20.39 -18.40 21.65
N ARG A 606 20.71 -18.16 22.92
CA ARG A 606 20.58 -19.16 23.98
C ARG A 606 19.18 -19.06 24.60
N ARG A 607 18.58 -20.21 24.89
CA ARG A 607 17.33 -20.29 25.64
C ARG A 607 17.53 -19.68 27.02
N THR A 608 16.76 -18.68 27.37
CA THR A 608 16.71 -18.14 28.72
C THR A 608 15.99 -19.18 29.61
N LYS A 609 16.66 -19.68 30.64
CA LYS A 609 16.02 -20.57 31.60
C LYS A 609 15.32 -19.71 32.65
N HIS A 610 14.00 -19.61 32.58
CA HIS A 610 13.28 -19.18 33.77
C HIS A 610 13.40 -20.27 34.84
N PHE A 611 14.02 -19.94 35.97
CA PHE A 611 13.85 -20.72 37.17
C PHE A 611 12.38 -20.62 37.59
N THR A 612 11.65 -21.73 37.51
CA THR A 612 10.30 -21.92 38.06
C THR A 612 10.26 -21.63 39.54
#